data_68cc95d807d26374406ca2f0f1b4586c
#
_entry.id   68cc95d807d26374406ca2f0f1b4586c
#
_cell.length_a   1.000
_cell.length_b   1.000
_cell.length_c   1.000
_cell.angle_alpha   90.00
_cell.angle_beta   90.00
_cell.angle_gamma   90.00
#
_symmetry.space_group_name_H-M   'P 1'
#
loop_
_entity.id
_entity.type
_entity.pdbx_description
1 polymer ?
#
loop_
_entity_poly.entity_id
_entity_poly.type
_entity_poly.pdbx_seq_one_letter_code
_entity_poly.pdbx_strand_id
1 'polypeptide(L)'
;MSNRTQYENDLAALKTALTEMGQSAADAVEAAMEALCTADAEAAAAVVQGDGRINNMERDIEHRCMILLLRQQPVAGDLRRISTTMKVVTDVERIGDHASDIAEIIPHLVTVRKQGDPAVSQAIKMGQKAHKMILDALNALTSENEQAALRVIAADDEVDYDFNAIKHTLAQEIAADPGKVDAALDLLMVIKYLERIGDHAVNLAEWVEFVRSGRYHNENMF
;
A
#
# COMPACT_ATOMS: atom_id res chain seq x y z
N MET A 1 18.39 -14.10 30.57
CA MET A 1 18.55 -14.23 29.08
C MET A 1 19.78 -13.45 28.67
N SER A 2 20.57 -13.94 27.71
CA SER A 2 21.71 -13.17 27.17
C SER A 2 21.20 -11.90 26.48
N ASN A 3 21.92 -10.76 26.59
CA ASN A 3 21.60 -9.51 25.87
C ASN A 3 21.39 -9.74 24.36
N ARG A 4 22.14 -10.69 23.79
CA ARG A 4 22.04 -11.08 22.38
C ARG A 4 20.72 -11.75 22.03
N THR A 5 20.24 -12.69 22.88
CA THR A 5 18.96 -13.38 22.67
C THR A 5 17.79 -12.40 22.74
N GLN A 6 17.87 -11.41 23.63
CA GLN A 6 16.85 -10.37 23.74
C GLN A 6 16.82 -9.52 22.46
N TYR A 7 17.97 -9.11 21.95
CA TYR A 7 18.08 -8.34 20.71
C TYR A 7 17.53 -9.07 19.48
N GLU A 8 17.86 -10.36 19.33
CA GLU A 8 17.33 -11.21 18.25
C GLU A 8 15.80 -11.32 18.34
N ASN A 9 15.23 -11.41 19.53
CA ASN A 9 13.78 -11.40 19.75
C ASN A 9 13.15 -10.04 19.39
N ASP A 10 13.80 -8.94 19.74
CA ASP A 10 13.31 -7.59 19.45
C ASP A 10 13.29 -7.33 17.93
N LEU A 11 14.30 -7.79 17.18
CA LEU A 11 14.32 -7.71 15.71
C LEU A 11 13.22 -8.59 15.08
N ALA A 12 13.01 -9.80 15.60
CA ALA A 12 11.93 -10.66 15.14
C ALA A 12 10.55 -10.03 15.40
N ALA A 13 10.35 -9.43 16.58
CA ALA A 13 9.12 -8.73 16.92
C ALA A 13 8.88 -7.49 16.02
N LEU A 14 9.95 -6.77 15.66
CA LEU A 14 9.87 -5.64 14.75
C LEU A 14 9.39 -6.09 13.35
N LYS A 15 9.97 -7.18 12.82
CA LYS A 15 9.55 -7.77 11.55
C LYS A 15 8.09 -8.22 11.58
N THR A 16 7.65 -8.87 12.66
CA THR A 16 6.24 -9.28 12.84
C THR A 16 5.32 -8.07 12.82
N ALA A 17 5.65 -7.01 13.58
CA ALA A 17 4.84 -5.80 13.64
C ALA A 17 4.70 -5.13 12.26
N LEU A 18 5.77 -5.05 11.47
CA LEU A 18 5.72 -4.53 10.10
C LEU A 18 4.83 -5.39 9.20
N THR A 19 4.93 -6.72 9.32
CA THR A 19 4.08 -7.64 8.55
C THR A 19 2.60 -7.47 8.90
N GLU A 20 2.27 -7.36 10.18
CA GLU A 20 0.90 -7.15 10.66
C GLU A 20 0.33 -5.80 10.20
N MET A 21 1.14 -4.74 10.22
CA MET A 21 0.75 -3.43 9.71
C MET A 21 0.49 -3.49 8.20
N GLY A 22 1.39 -4.11 7.44
CA GLY A 22 1.23 -4.26 5.99
C GLY A 22 0.00 -5.08 5.63
N GLN A 23 -0.30 -6.15 6.37
CA GLN A 23 -1.53 -6.92 6.19
C GLN A 23 -2.76 -6.05 6.49
N SER A 24 -2.74 -5.24 7.55
CA SER A 24 -3.84 -4.33 7.88
C SER A 24 -4.09 -3.30 6.79
N ALA A 25 -3.04 -2.78 6.14
CA ALA A 25 -3.17 -1.86 5.00
C ALA A 25 -3.73 -2.58 3.76
N ALA A 26 -3.27 -3.80 3.48
CA ALA A 26 -3.81 -4.61 2.38
C ALA A 26 -5.30 -4.95 2.61
N ASP A 27 -5.67 -5.34 3.81
CA ASP A 27 -7.07 -5.63 4.19
C ASP A 27 -7.96 -4.39 4.02
N ALA A 28 -7.45 -3.18 4.33
CA ALA A 28 -8.17 -1.92 4.12
C ALA A 28 -8.44 -1.65 2.64
N VAL A 29 -7.46 -1.89 1.75
CA VAL A 29 -7.63 -1.77 0.30
C VAL A 29 -8.66 -2.78 -0.21
N GLU A 30 -8.59 -4.04 0.22
CA GLU A 30 -9.57 -5.07 -0.15
C GLU A 30 -10.98 -4.69 0.29
N ALA A 31 -11.14 -4.24 1.54
CA ALA A 31 -12.43 -3.82 2.09
C ALA A 31 -13.01 -2.60 1.35
N ALA A 32 -12.19 -1.62 0.97
CA ALA A 32 -12.63 -0.48 0.16
C ALA A 32 -13.11 -0.93 -1.23
N MET A 33 -12.41 -1.87 -1.87
CA MET A 33 -12.82 -2.41 -3.17
C MET A 33 -14.09 -3.27 -3.06
N GLU A 34 -14.26 -4.02 -1.99
CA GLU A 34 -15.50 -4.77 -1.73
C GLU A 34 -16.69 -3.83 -1.49
N ALA A 35 -16.50 -2.77 -0.69
CA ALA A 35 -17.52 -1.75 -0.46
C ALA A 35 -17.94 -1.05 -1.77
N LEU A 36 -16.98 -0.76 -2.66
CA LEU A 36 -17.25 -0.23 -4.00
C LEU A 36 -18.02 -1.23 -4.86
N CYS A 37 -17.66 -2.51 -4.83
CA CYS A 37 -18.30 -3.57 -5.60
C CYS A 37 -19.75 -3.81 -5.18
N THR A 38 -19.98 -3.82 -3.87
CA THR A 38 -21.31 -4.07 -3.27
C THR A 38 -22.17 -2.81 -3.14
N ALA A 39 -21.60 -1.63 -3.42
CA ALA A 39 -22.22 -0.33 -3.20
C ALA A 39 -22.62 -0.10 -1.73
N ASP A 40 -21.76 -0.55 -0.79
CA ASP A 40 -22.00 -0.52 0.65
C ASP A 40 -21.29 0.68 1.30
N ALA A 41 -22.06 1.75 1.55
CA ALA A 41 -21.55 2.97 2.19
C ALA A 41 -21.21 2.76 3.69
N GLU A 42 -21.84 1.79 4.38
CA GLU A 42 -21.53 1.48 5.77
C GLU A 42 -20.18 0.74 5.88
N ALA A 43 -19.93 -0.23 4.99
CA ALA A 43 -18.64 -0.88 4.87
C ALA A 43 -17.52 0.12 4.52
N ALA A 44 -17.77 1.06 3.61
CA ALA A 44 -16.83 2.14 3.31
C ALA A 44 -16.52 3.01 4.54
N ALA A 45 -17.53 3.41 5.31
CA ALA A 45 -17.34 4.17 6.54
C ALA A 45 -16.51 3.39 7.60
N ALA A 46 -16.62 2.07 7.65
CA ALA A 46 -15.81 1.24 8.53
C ALA A 46 -14.32 1.25 8.13
N VAL A 47 -13.98 1.31 6.83
CA VAL A 47 -12.59 1.47 6.37
C VAL A 47 -12.02 2.80 6.84
N VAL A 48 -12.75 3.91 6.66
CA VAL A 48 -12.33 5.25 7.12
C VAL A 48 -12.07 5.26 8.64
N GLN A 49 -12.95 4.64 9.43
CA GLN A 49 -12.78 4.58 10.89
C GLN A 49 -11.58 3.70 11.31
N GLY A 50 -11.21 2.73 10.48
CA GLY A 50 -10.09 1.81 10.73
C GLY A 50 -8.71 2.43 10.53
N ASP A 51 -8.60 3.52 9.76
CA ASP A 51 -7.34 4.17 9.38
C ASP A 51 -6.46 4.53 10.59
N GLY A 52 -7.01 5.11 11.62
CA GLY A 52 -6.29 5.47 12.84
C GLY A 52 -5.54 4.31 13.51
N ARG A 53 -5.92 3.05 13.23
CA ARG A 53 -5.19 1.87 13.72
C ARG A 53 -3.86 1.71 13.00
N ILE A 54 -3.82 1.88 11.67
CA ILE A 54 -2.61 1.78 10.85
C ILE A 54 -1.61 2.87 11.26
N ASN A 55 -2.08 4.11 11.45
CA ASN A 55 -1.30 5.24 11.91
C ASN A 55 -0.68 5.03 13.30
N ASN A 56 -1.41 4.35 14.20
CA ASN A 56 -0.86 3.98 15.50
C ASN A 56 0.20 2.87 15.40
N MET A 57 0.03 1.90 14.49
CA MET A 57 1.02 0.85 14.24
C MET A 57 2.31 1.43 13.67
N GLU A 58 2.23 2.41 12.75
CA GLU A 58 3.40 3.15 12.24
C GLU A 58 4.22 3.73 13.41
N ARG A 59 3.58 4.56 14.26
CA ARG A 59 4.25 5.21 15.40
C ARG A 59 4.89 4.22 16.37
N ASP A 60 4.24 3.09 16.62
CA ASP A 60 4.78 2.04 17.52
C ASP A 60 6.01 1.37 16.87
N ILE A 61 5.98 1.08 15.58
CA ILE A 61 7.09 0.50 14.84
C ILE A 61 8.28 1.47 14.80
N GLU A 62 8.05 2.74 14.48
CA GLU A 62 9.08 3.78 14.50
C GLU A 62 9.73 3.90 15.90
N HIS A 63 8.91 3.93 16.94
CA HIS A 63 9.40 3.97 18.32
C HIS A 63 10.28 2.75 18.65
N ARG A 64 9.88 1.55 18.25
CA ARG A 64 10.69 0.32 18.44
C ARG A 64 12.02 0.40 17.68
N CYS A 65 12.02 0.89 16.43
CA CYS A 65 13.24 1.12 15.66
C CYS A 65 14.20 2.06 16.40
N MET A 66 13.71 3.19 16.91
CA MET A 66 14.51 4.16 17.66
C MET A 66 15.10 3.56 18.93
N ILE A 67 14.33 2.75 19.68
CA ILE A 67 14.82 2.05 20.88
C ILE A 67 15.93 1.04 20.52
N LEU A 68 15.78 0.30 19.42
CA LEU A 68 16.80 -0.65 18.96
C LEU A 68 18.11 0.07 18.59
N LEU A 69 18.03 1.16 17.83
CA LEU A 69 19.19 1.99 17.47
C LEU A 69 19.91 2.54 18.71
N LEU A 70 19.13 3.05 19.67
CA LEU A 70 19.68 3.65 20.89
C LEU A 70 20.38 2.66 21.81
N ARG A 71 19.79 1.45 21.99
CA ARG A 71 20.22 0.50 23.02
C ARG A 71 21.28 -0.48 22.53
N GLN A 72 21.26 -0.85 21.25
CA GLN A 72 21.99 -2.02 20.76
C GLN A 72 23.14 -1.69 19.82
N GLN A 73 23.26 -0.45 19.34
CA GLN A 73 24.29 -0.01 18.38
C GLN A 73 24.42 -1.02 17.21
N PRO A 74 23.33 -1.28 16.46
CA PRO A 74 23.32 -2.30 15.43
C PRO A 74 24.34 -1.99 14.33
N VAL A 75 24.92 -3.04 13.75
CA VAL A 75 25.94 -2.92 12.70
C VAL A 75 25.51 -3.68 11.45
N ALA A 76 26.06 -3.25 10.32
CA ALA A 76 25.92 -3.92 9.02
C ALA A 76 24.45 -4.32 8.71
N GLY A 77 24.16 -5.62 8.61
CA GLY A 77 22.86 -6.15 8.20
C GLY A 77 21.69 -5.72 9.09
N ASP A 78 21.89 -5.70 10.40
CA ASP A 78 20.82 -5.33 11.33
C ASP A 78 20.48 -3.83 11.25
N LEU A 79 21.51 -2.98 11.07
CA LEU A 79 21.29 -1.55 10.82
C LEU A 79 20.49 -1.33 9.53
N ARG A 80 20.79 -2.08 8.47
CA ARG A 80 20.02 -1.98 7.21
C ARG A 80 18.57 -2.40 7.41
N ARG A 81 18.30 -3.50 8.12
CA ARG A 81 16.92 -3.97 8.41
C ARG A 81 16.13 -2.93 9.19
N ILE A 82 16.71 -2.36 10.25
CA ILE A 82 16.03 -1.32 11.06
C ILE A 82 15.79 -0.06 10.23
N SER A 83 16.82 0.40 9.47
CA SER A 83 16.69 1.58 8.61
C SER A 83 15.63 1.39 7.52
N THR A 84 15.58 0.21 6.90
CA THR A 84 14.55 -0.14 5.92
C THR A 84 13.17 -0.14 6.56
N THR A 85 13.00 -0.74 7.75
CA THR A 85 11.72 -0.73 8.46
C THR A 85 11.21 0.68 8.69
N MET A 86 12.08 1.61 9.11
CA MET A 86 11.72 3.04 9.29
C MET A 86 11.32 3.74 7.99
N LYS A 87 11.77 3.27 6.85
CA LYS A 87 11.42 3.84 5.54
C LYS A 87 10.10 3.27 5.03
N VAL A 88 10.00 1.95 5.01
CA VAL A 88 8.82 1.27 4.43
C VAL A 88 7.57 1.41 5.30
N VAL A 89 7.70 1.66 6.61
CA VAL A 89 6.54 1.85 7.48
C VAL A 89 5.68 3.04 7.04
N THR A 90 6.31 4.12 6.57
CA THR A 90 5.60 5.28 6.02
C THR A 90 4.92 4.96 4.68
N ASP A 91 5.55 4.16 3.80
CA ASP A 91 4.88 3.71 2.58
C ASP A 91 3.66 2.82 2.89
N VAL A 92 3.74 1.98 3.92
CA VAL A 92 2.59 1.15 4.37
C VAL A 92 1.47 2.02 4.95
N GLU A 93 1.80 3.06 5.72
CA GLU A 93 0.81 4.03 6.21
C GLU A 93 0.12 4.73 5.05
N ARG A 94 0.86 5.20 4.02
CA ARG A 94 0.29 5.81 2.82
C ARG A 94 -0.65 4.90 2.05
N ILE A 95 -0.39 3.60 2.02
CA ILE A 95 -1.32 2.62 1.46
C ILE A 95 -2.65 2.62 2.24
N GLY A 96 -2.59 2.65 3.58
CA GLY A 96 -3.76 2.77 4.44
C GLY A 96 -4.54 4.08 4.22
N ASP A 97 -3.83 5.22 4.22
CA ASP A 97 -4.40 6.53 3.91
C ASP A 97 -5.18 6.51 2.58
N HIS A 98 -4.57 5.97 1.52
CA HIS A 98 -5.23 5.92 0.21
C HIS A 98 -6.42 4.96 0.17
N ALA A 99 -6.41 3.88 0.95
CA ALA A 99 -7.59 3.03 1.11
C ALA A 99 -8.75 3.80 1.79
N SER A 100 -8.44 4.62 2.79
CA SER A 100 -9.38 5.52 3.45
C SER A 100 -9.91 6.60 2.50
N ASP A 101 -9.02 7.25 1.73
CA ASP A 101 -9.38 8.25 0.71
C ASP A 101 -10.36 7.67 -0.32
N ILE A 102 -10.11 6.44 -0.80
CA ILE A 102 -11.04 5.72 -1.69
C ILE A 102 -12.39 5.51 -1.01
N ALA A 103 -12.37 5.04 0.23
CA ALA A 103 -13.59 4.73 0.98
C ALA A 103 -14.44 5.99 1.23
N GLU A 104 -13.84 7.16 1.42
CA GLU A 104 -14.56 8.44 1.57
C GLU A 104 -15.35 8.83 0.31
N ILE A 105 -14.88 8.44 -0.88
CA ILE A 105 -15.54 8.74 -2.16
C ILE A 105 -16.73 7.81 -2.43
N ILE A 106 -16.69 6.57 -1.95
CA ILE A 106 -17.68 5.53 -2.26
C ILE A 106 -19.13 5.95 -1.98
N PRO A 107 -19.49 6.57 -0.83
CA PRO A 107 -20.87 6.95 -0.54
C PRO A 107 -21.51 7.87 -1.60
N HIS A 108 -20.73 8.79 -2.19
CA HIS A 108 -21.23 9.63 -3.27
C HIS A 108 -21.26 8.85 -4.59
N LEU A 109 -20.21 8.13 -4.91
CA LEU A 109 -20.04 7.41 -6.17
C LEU A 109 -21.16 6.39 -6.41
N VAL A 110 -21.58 5.66 -5.37
CA VAL A 110 -22.66 4.66 -5.48
C VAL A 110 -24.05 5.26 -5.68
N THR A 111 -24.23 6.55 -5.39
CA THR A 111 -25.50 7.24 -5.67
C THR A 111 -25.62 7.68 -7.13
N VAL A 112 -24.51 7.93 -7.80
CA VAL A 112 -24.45 8.51 -9.16
C VAL A 112 -24.08 7.50 -10.24
N ARG A 113 -23.41 6.38 -9.88
CA ARG A 113 -23.09 5.28 -10.77
C ARG A 113 -23.91 4.04 -10.46
N LYS A 114 -24.35 3.35 -11.53
CA LYS A 114 -25.16 2.13 -11.37
C LYS A 114 -24.27 0.95 -11.00
N GLN A 115 -24.83 0.01 -10.24
CA GLN A 115 -24.21 -1.29 -10.03
C GLN A 115 -23.96 -1.98 -11.39
N GLY A 116 -22.74 -2.54 -11.57
CA GLY A 116 -22.33 -3.14 -12.83
C GLY A 116 -21.81 -2.14 -13.89
N ASP A 117 -21.58 -0.88 -13.52
CA ASP A 117 -20.91 0.09 -14.38
C ASP A 117 -19.56 -0.45 -14.86
N PRO A 118 -19.29 -0.45 -16.19
CA PRO A 118 -18.06 -1.01 -16.74
C PRO A 118 -16.78 -0.32 -16.21
N ALA A 119 -16.79 1.00 -16.03
CA ALA A 119 -15.62 1.73 -15.52
C ALA A 119 -15.35 1.43 -14.06
N VAL A 120 -16.41 1.29 -13.23
CA VAL A 120 -16.29 0.84 -11.83
C VAL A 120 -15.75 -0.60 -11.78
N SER A 121 -16.25 -1.49 -12.65
CA SER A 121 -15.77 -2.88 -12.73
C SER A 121 -14.30 -2.97 -13.12
N GLN A 122 -13.80 -2.06 -13.96
CA GLN A 122 -12.38 -1.97 -14.31
C GLN A 122 -11.55 -1.42 -13.13
N ALA A 123 -12.06 -0.41 -12.40
CA ALA A 123 -11.40 0.12 -11.20
C ALA A 123 -11.25 -0.96 -10.12
N ILE A 124 -12.29 -1.80 -9.91
CA ILE A 124 -12.22 -2.93 -8.97
C ILE A 124 -11.11 -3.93 -9.37
N LYS A 125 -10.98 -4.25 -10.66
CA LYS A 125 -9.89 -5.14 -11.14
C LYS A 125 -8.51 -4.51 -10.96
N MET A 126 -8.38 -3.22 -11.20
CA MET A 126 -7.15 -2.47 -10.92
C MET A 126 -6.82 -2.53 -9.41
N GLY A 127 -7.81 -2.35 -8.52
CA GLY A 127 -7.65 -2.48 -7.08
C GLY A 127 -7.20 -3.88 -6.65
N GLN A 128 -7.71 -4.94 -7.28
CA GLN A 128 -7.25 -6.32 -7.02
C GLN A 128 -5.77 -6.53 -7.40
N LYS A 129 -5.30 -5.89 -8.48
CA LYS A 129 -3.88 -5.91 -8.86
C LYS A 129 -3.03 -5.16 -7.84
N ALA A 130 -3.41 -3.95 -7.46
CA ALA A 130 -2.72 -3.15 -6.46
C ALA A 130 -2.65 -3.88 -5.10
N HIS A 131 -3.76 -4.47 -4.64
CA HIS A 131 -3.80 -5.31 -3.44
C HIS A 131 -2.80 -6.49 -3.53
N LYS A 132 -2.77 -7.19 -4.65
CA LYS A 132 -1.80 -8.27 -4.88
C LYS A 132 -0.35 -7.77 -4.82
N MET A 133 -0.07 -6.61 -5.40
CA MET A 133 1.27 -5.99 -5.34
C MET A 133 1.70 -5.72 -3.90
N ILE A 134 0.81 -5.24 -3.03
CA ILE A 134 1.11 -5.03 -1.60
C ILE A 134 1.56 -6.34 -0.94
N LEU A 135 0.78 -7.40 -1.09
CA LEU A 135 1.07 -8.70 -0.48
C LEU A 135 2.38 -9.29 -1.01
N ASP A 136 2.62 -9.21 -2.31
CA ASP A 136 3.85 -9.69 -2.95
C ASP A 136 5.07 -8.87 -2.49
N ALA A 137 4.94 -7.54 -2.34
CA ALA A 137 5.99 -6.66 -1.84
C ALA A 137 6.36 -6.95 -0.38
N LEU A 138 5.36 -7.12 0.49
CA LEU A 138 5.55 -7.51 1.88
C LEU A 138 6.26 -8.87 2.00
N ASN A 139 5.85 -9.84 1.19
CA ASN A 139 6.50 -11.14 1.14
C ASN A 139 7.95 -11.03 0.64
N ALA A 140 8.20 -10.27 -0.43
CA ALA A 140 9.54 -10.04 -0.96
C ALA A 140 10.45 -9.38 0.10
N LEU A 141 9.96 -8.36 0.80
CA LEU A 141 10.69 -7.64 1.83
C LEU A 141 10.99 -8.54 3.05
N THR A 142 10.00 -9.26 3.55
CA THR A 142 10.15 -10.10 4.74
C THR A 142 10.99 -11.35 4.48
N SER A 143 10.99 -11.88 3.25
CA SER A 143 11.86 -12.99 2.84
C SER A 143 13.20 -12.54 2.26
N GLU A 144 13.44 -11.24 2.13
CA GLU A 144 14.61 -10.64 1.47
C GLU A 144 14.84 -11.23 0.05
N ASN A 145 13.73 -11.44 -0.70
CA ASN A 145 13.75 -12.09 -2.00
C ASN A 145 13.75 -11.09 -3.16
N GLU A 146 14.91 -10.84 -3.73
CA GLU A 146 15.12 -9.89 -4.83
C GLU A 146 14.32 -10.24 -6.09
N GLN A 147 14.22 -11.53 -6.45
CA GLN A 147 13.44 -11.91 -7.63
C GLN A 147 11.94 -11.69 -7.43
N ALA A 148 11.44 -11.85 -6.20
CA ALA A 148 10.07 -11.49 -5.88
C ALA A 148 9.87 -9.97 -5.97
N ALA A 149 10.81 -9.18 -5.47
CA ALA A 149 10.79 -7.72 -5.58
C ALA A 149 10.75 -7.24 -7.03
N LEU A 150 11.60 -7.79 -7.90
CA LEU A 150 11.60 -7.45 -9.34
C LEU A 150 10.26 -7.78 -10.02
N ARG A 151 9.56 -8.83 -9.59
CA ARG A 151 8.22 -9.14 -10.12
C ARG A 151 7.16 -8.12 -9.68
N VAL A 152 7.27 -7.57 -8.48
CA VAL A 152 6.38 -6.50 -8.01
C VAL A 152 6.60 -5.24 -8.83
N ILE A 153 7.86 -4.83 -9.03
CA ILE A 153 8.22 -3.67 -9.84
C ILE A 153 7.68 -3.81 -11.27
N ALA A 154 7.82 -4.99 -11.87
CA ALA A 154 7.29 -5.25 -13.22
C ALA A 154 5.74 -5.31 -13.28
N ALA A 155 5.06 -5.62 -12.18
CA ALA A 155 3.60 -5.69 -12.13
C ALA A 155 2.95 -4.29 -12.15
N ASP A 156 3.69 -3.25 -11.81
CA ASP A 156 3.25 -1.86 -11.81
C ASP A 156 2.81 -1.39 -13.20
N ASP A 157 3.50 -1.82 -14.24
CA ASP A 157 3.14 -1.53 -15.64
C ASP A 157 1.67 -1.91 -15.96
N GLU A 158 1.14 -2.95 -15.30
CA GLU A 158 -0.26 -3.36 -15.49
C GLU A 158 -1.25 -2.42 -14.79
N VAL A 159 -0.90 -1.88 -13.62
CA VAL A 159 -1.71 -0.92 -12.87
C VAL A 159 -1.73 0.41 -13.62
N ASP A 160 -0.59 0.86 -14.11
CA ASP A 160 -0.44 2.05 -14.95
C ASP A 160 -1.24 1.96 -16.25
N TYR A 161 -1.21 0.81 -16.90
CA TYR A 161 -2.03 0.56 -18.09
C TYR A 161 -3.52 0.69 -17.79
N ASP A 162 -4.00 0.06 -16.72
CA ASP A 162 -5.41 0.10 -16.30
C ASP A 162 -5.82 1.55 -15.96
N PHE A 163 -4.99 2.29 -15.20
CA PHE A 163 -5.21 3.70 -14.90
C PHE A 163 -5.43 4.52 -16.18
N ASN A 164 -4.53 4.39 -17.16
CA ASN A 164 -4.62 5.14 -18.41
C ASN A 164 -5.84 4.74 -19.25
N ALA A 165 -6.20 3.46 -19.29
CA ALA A 165 -7.36 2.95 -20.01
C ALA A 165 -8.67 3.47 -19.39
N ILE A 166 -8.82 3.40 -18.07
CA ILE A 166 -10.01 3.89 -17.36
C ILE A 166 -10.13 5.40 -17.50
N LYS A 167 -9.04 6.14 -17.29
CA LYS A 167 -8.99 7.61 -17.50
C LYS A 167 -9.48 8.02 -18.89
N HIS A 168 -9.08 7.29 -19.94
CA HIS A 168 -9.54 7.55 -21.31
C HIS A 168 -11.05 7.27 -21.44
N THR A 169 -11.55 6.20 -20.87
CA THR A 169 -12.99 5.87 -20.86
C THR A 169 -13.80 6.98 -20.17
N LEU A 170 -13.35 7.48 -19.01
CA LEU A 170 -14.00 8.56 -18.27
C LEU A 170 -14.03 9.86 -19.10
N ALA A 171 -12.93 10.20 -19.79
CA ALA A 171 -12.88 11.36 -20.68
C ALA A 171 -13.90 11.25 -21.84
N GLN A 172 -14.10 10.06 -22.40
CA GLN A 172 -15.12 9.82 -23.42
C GLN A 172 -16.55 9.92 -22.86
N GLU A 173 -16.78 9.42 -21.63
CA GLU A 173 -18.07 9.55 -20.95
C GLU A 173 -18.46 11.03 -20.76
N ILE A 174 -17.50 11.85 -20.26
CA ILE A 174 -17.72 13.29 -20.06
C ILE A 174 -18.02 13.99 -21.41
N ALA A 175 -17.29 13.65 -22.47
CA ALA A 175 -17.50 14.24 -23.79
C ALA A 175 -18.88 13.87 -24.38
N ALA A 176 -19.37 12.66 -24.10
CA ALA A 176 -20.68 12.19 -24.56
C ALA A 176 -21.84 12.75 -23.72
N ASP A 177 -21.64 12.93 -22.42
CA ASP A 177 -22.64 13.44 -21.48
C ASP A 177 -21.95 14.27 -20.38
N PRO A 178 -21.89 15.60 -20.53
CA PRO A 178 -21.28 16.49 -19.53
C PRO A 178 -21.95 16.41 -18.13
N GLY A 179 -23.19 15.90 -18.03
CA GLY A 179 -23.86 15.69 -16.76
C GLY A 179 -23.22 14.60 -15.88
N LYS A 180 -22.29 13.80 -16.43
CA LYS A 180 -21.56 12.76 -15.71
C LYS A 180 -20.21 13.21 -15.13
N VAL A 181 -19.88 14.51 -15.27
CA VAL A 181 -18.54 15.01 -14.90
C VAL A 181 -18.18 14.71 -13.46
N ASP A 182 -19.07 14.94 -12.49
CA ASP A 182 -18.79 14.73 -11.07
C ASP A 182 -18.52 13.25 -10.77
N ALA A 183 -19.38 12.35 -11.27
CA ALA A 183 -19.19 10.91 -11.13
C ALA A 183 -17.93 10.37 -11.81
N ALA A 184 -17.51 10.98 -12.91
CA ALA A 184 -16.29 10.62 -13.62
C ALA A 184 -15.04 11.11 -12.86
N LEU A 185 -15.09 12.31 -12.28
CA LEU A 185 -14.00 12.84 -11.46
C LEU A 185 -13.83 12.05 -10.16
N ASP A 186 -14.91 11.66 -9.50
CA ASP A 186 -14.82 10.79 -8.31
C ASP A 186 -14.14 9.46 -8.64
N LEU A 187 -14.56 8.80 -9.72
CA LEU A 187 -13.93 7.55 -10.13
C LEU A 187 -12.48 7.75 -10.58
N LEU A 188 -12.15 8.90 -11.19
CA LEU A 188 -10.78 9.26 -11.52
C LEU A 188 -9.92 9.37 -10.25
N MET A 189 -10.45 9.93 -9.17
CA MET A 189 -9.74 10.00 -7.87
C MET A 189 -9.53 8.60 -7.30
N VAL A 190 -10.54 7.73 -7.33
CA VAL A 190 -10.40 6.33 -6.89
C VAL A 190 -9.24 5.64 -7.63
N ILE A 191 -9.21 5.69 -8.96
CA ILE A 191 -8.14 5.03 -9.74
C ILE A 191 -6.79 5.71 -9.53
N LYS A 192 -6.73 7.02 -9.23
CA LYS A 192 -5.48 7.70 -8.90
C LYS A 192 -4.92 7.25 -7.55
N TYR A 193 -5.77 7.01 -6.56
CA TYR A 193 -5.33 6.42 -5.30
C TYR A 193 -4.87 4.97 -5.47
N LEU A 194 -5.52 4.18 -6.34
CA LEU A 194 -5.07 2.83 -6.65
C LEU A 194 -3.69 2.79 -7.34
N GLU A 195 -3.42 3.72 -8.25
CA GLU A 195 -2.09 3.85 -8.87
C GLU A 195 -1.05 4.21 -7.80
N ARG A 196 -1.33 5.17 -6.91
CA ARG A 196 -0.42 5.51 -5.79
C ARG A 196 -0.17 4.34 -4.85
N ILE A 197 -1.16 3.50 -4.60
CA ILE A 197 -0.99 2.25 -3.83
C ILE A 197 0.01 1.33 -4.53
N GLY A 198 -0.06 1.21 -5.87
CA GLY A 198 0.93 0.50 -6.68
C GLY A 198 2.33 1.07 -6.52
N ASP A 199 2.48 2.41 -6.67
CA ASP A 199 3.75 3.13 -6.46
C ASP A 199 4.37 2.82 -5.08
N HIS A 200 3.57 2.85 -4.00
CA HIS A 200 4.05 2.52 -2.65
C HIS A 200 4.44 1.05 -2.51
N ALA A 201 3.74 0.12 -3.17
CA ALA A 201 4.15 -1.29 -3.19
C ALA A 201 5.48 -1.50 -3.95
N VAL A 202 5.73 -0.73 -5.02
CA VAL A 202 7.04 -0.68 -5.70
C VAL A 202 8.12 -0.18 -4.75
N ASN A 203 7.87 0.91 -4.01
CA ASN A 203 8.83 1.43 -3.02
C ASN A 203 9.22 0.33 -2.00
N LEU A 204 8.25 -0.43 -1.47
CA LEU A 204 8.55 -1.55 -0.56
C LEU A 204 9.47 -2.59 -1.22
N ALA A 205 9.23 -2.91 -2.49
CA ALA A 205 10.01 -3.89 -3.25
C ALA A 205 11.45 -3.40 -3.51
N GLU A 206 11.65 -2.12 -3.83
CA GLU A 206 12.96 -1.53 -4.06
C GLU A 206 13.86 -1.59 -2.82
N TRP A 207 13.31 -1.46 -1.61
CA TRP A 207 14.06 -1.58 -0.36
C TRP A 207 14.63 -2.99 -0.12
N VAL A 208 14.17 -4.02 -0.83
CA VAL A 208 14.73 -5.38 -0.71
C VAL A 208 16.20 -5.43 -1.15
N GLU A 209 16.57 -4.73 -2.22
CA GLU A 209 17.97 -4.63 -2.65
C GLU A 209 18.85 -4.02 -1.55
N PHE A 210 18.38 -2.93 -0.91
CA PHE A 210 19.14 -2.27 0.14
C PHE A 210 19.34 -3.15 1.38
N VAL A 211 18.33 -3.88 1.83
CA VAL A 211 18.48 -4.82 2.97
C VAL A 211 19.59 -5.81 2.71
N ARG A 212 19.67 -6.36 1.50
CA ARG A 212 20.65 -7.39 1.12
C ARG A 212 22.05 -6.85 0.89
N SER A 213 22.18 -5.82 0.07
CA SER A 213 23.45 -5.36 -0.47
C SER A 213 23.95 -4.04 0.13
N GLY A 214 23.07 -3.23 0.71
CA GLY A 214 23.35 -1.86 1.13
C GLY A 214 23.30 -0.85 -0.03
N ARG A 215 22.82 -1.28 -1.22
CA ARG A 215 22.60 -0.43 -2.38
C ARG A 215 21.12 -0.09 -2.52
N TYR A 216 20.85 1.14 -2.89
CA TYR A 216 19.51 1.62 -3.22
C TYR A 216 19.61 2.35 -4.57
N HIS A 217 18.80 1.97 -5.55
CA HIS A 217 18.89 2.45 -6.95
C HIS A 217 20.33 2.37 -7.53
N ASN A 218 21.02 1.25 -7.30
CA ASN A 218 22.42 1.02 -7.70
C ASN A 218 23.46 1.96 -7.04
N GLU A 219 23.08 2.77 -6.07
CA GLU A 219 23.99 3.63 -5.30
C GLU A 219 24.28 3.04 -3.91
N ASN A 220 25.54 3.11 -3.47
CA ASN A 220 25.90 2.72 -2.11
C ASN A 220 25.41 3.79 -1.13
N MET A 221 24.58 3.40 -0.16
CA MET A 221 24.05 4.30 0.86
C MET A 221 25.01 4.51 2.05
N PHE A 222 26.02 3.61 2.21
CA PHE A 222 27.08 3.70 3.23
C PHE A 222 28.43 3.32 2.66
#